data_bd9310f3cb4e13361ed3e164fc8aa93a
#
_entry.id   bd9310f3cb4e13361ed3e164fc8aa93a
#
_cell.length_a   1.000
_cell.length_b   1.000
_cell.length_c   1.000
_cell.angle_alpha   90.00
_cell.angle_beta   90.00
_cell.angle_gamma   90.00
#
_symmetry.space_group_name_H-M   'P 1'
#
loop_
_entity.id
_entity.type
_entity.pdbx_description
1 polymer ?
#
loop_
_entity_poly.entity_id
_entity_poly.type
_entity_poly.pdbx_seq_one_letter_code
_entity_poly.pdbx_strand_id
1 'polypeptide(L)' 'MKVKEIIFIVEEDPEGGYNARALGYSIFTEGETLDEIKEKIKDALKCHFDKKEDIPQVVRLHIVKEEMFAYA' A
#
# COMPACT_ATOMS: atom_id res chain seq x y z
N MET A 1 17.28 -17.90 -5.82
CA MET A 1 16.22 -17.72 -4.83
C MET A 1 15.35 -16.52 -5.21
N LYS A 2 14.05 -16.76 -5.33
CA LYS A 2 13.13 -15.67 -5.67
C LYS A 2 12.74 -14.89 -4.41
N VAL A 3 12.89 -13.59 -4.46
CA VAL A 3 12.40 -12.70 -3.41
C VAL A 3 10.92 -12.46 -3.66
N LYS A 4 10.08 -12.72 -2.68
CA LYS A 4 8.65 -12.44 -2.79
C LYS A 4 8.41 -10.95 -2.63
N GLU A 5 7.58 -10.42 -3.49
CA GLU A 5 7.32 -8.99 -3.57
C GLU A 5 5.81 -8.76 -3.66
N ILE A 6 5.34 -7.73 -2.97
CA ILE A 6 3.95 -7.32 -3.08
C ILE A 6 3.92 -5.82 -3.42
N ILE A 7 2.99 -5.44 -4.26
CA ILE A 7 2.85 -4.05 -4.72
C ILE A 7 1.57 -3.46 -4.14
N PHE A 8 1.69 -2.29 -3.55
CA PHE A 8 0.55 -1.50 -3.10
C PHE A 8 0.44 -0.24 -3.94
N ILE A 9 -0.75 0.06 -4.39
CA ILE A 9 -1.06 1.34 -5.03
C ILE A 9 -1.51 2.30 -3.94
N VAL A 10 -0.78 3.39 -3.78
CA VAL A 10 -1.05 4.40 -2.75
C VAL A 10 -1.58 5.65 -3.41
N GLU A 11 -2.73 6.11 -2.97
CA GLU A 11 -3.38 7.31 -3.51
C GLU A 11 -3.67 8.28 -2.37
N GLU A 12 -3.60 9.58 -2.67
CA GLU A 12 -4.02 10.60 -1.73
C GLU A 12 -5.54 10.63 -1.68
N ASP A 13 -6.08 10.72 -0.46
CA ASP A 13 -7.51 10.85 -0.27
C ASP A 13 -7.88 12.34 -0.41
N PRO A 14 -8.95 12.67 -1.16
CA PRO A 14 -9.37 14.07 -1.29
C PRO A 14 -9.67 14.78 0.03
N GLU A 15 -10.01 14.01 1.06
CA GLU A 15 -10.31 14.55 2.38
C GLU A 15 -9.09 14.59 3.30
N GLY A 16 -7.93 14.21 2.78
CA GLY A 16 -6.69 14.17 3.54
C GLY A 16 -6.25 12.74 3.80
N GLY A 17 -4.93 12.57 3.98
CA GLY A 17 -4.37 11.26 4.19
C GLY A 17 -4.19 10.46 2.92
N TYR A 18 -3.99 9.17 3.09
CA TYR A 18 -3.68 8.25 1.99
C TYR A 18 -4.48 6.95 2.16
N ASN A 19 -4.71 6.28 1.05
CA ASN A 19 -5.17 4.90 1.08
C ASN A 19 -4.23 4.04 0.23
N ALA A 20 -4.20 2.76 0.56
CA ALA A 20 -3.32 1.81 -0.11
C ALA A 20 -4.06 0.50 -0.32
N ARG A 21 -3.92 -0.07 -1.51
CA ARG A 21 -4.49 -1.38 -1.83
C ARG A 21 -3.45 -2.25 -2.49
N ALA A 22 -3.44 -3.52 -2.14
CA ALA A 22 -2.52 -4.49 -2.72
C ALA A 22 -2.99 -4.93 -4.10
N LEU A 23 -2.04 -5.13 -5.01
CA LEU A 23 -2.34 -5.77 -6.29
C LEU A 23 -2.32 -7.28 -6.09
N GLY A 24 -3.41 -7.93 -6.49
CA GLY A 24 -3.51 -9.38 -6.41
C GLY A 24 -3.92 -9.95 -5.06
N TYR A 25 -4.21 -9.10 -4.09
CA TYR A 25 -4.65 -9.53 -2.75
C TYR A 25 -5.76 -8.60 -2.25
N SER A 26 -6.64 -9.15 -1.43
CA SER A 26 -7.71 -8.36 -0.81
C SER A 26 -7.21 -7.68 0.47
N ILE A 27 -6.26 -6.77 0.31
CA ILE A 27 -5.67 -6.02 1.42
C ILE A 27 -5.82 -4.54 1.13
N PHE A 28 -6.40 -3.83 2.07
CA PHE A 28 -6.61 -2.38 1.98
C PHE A 28 -6.26 -1.73 3.32
N THR A 29 -5.56 -0.62 3.27
CA THR A 29 -5.27 0.18 4.45
C THR A 29 -5.41 1.66 4.14
N GLU A 30 -5.50 2.47 5.19
CA GLU A 30 -5.50 3.93 5.06
C GLU A 30 -4.78 4.55 6.24
N GLY A 31 -4.28 5.75 6.08
CA GLY A 31 -3.54 6.46 7.13
C GLY A 31 -3.32 7.91 6.76
N GLU A 32 -2.91 8.68 7.74
CA GLU A 32 -2.69 10.12 7.57
C GLU A 32 -1.37 10.44 6.86
N THR A 33 -0.36 9.59 7.04
CA THR A 33 0.98 9.80 6.47
C THR A 33 1.45 8.52 5.79
N LEU A 34 2.47 8.66 4.94
CA LEU A 34 3.08 7.51 4.29
C LEU A 34 3.74 6.57 5.30
N ASP A 35 4.33 7.11 6.36
CA ASP A 35 4.92 6.28 7.41
C ASP A 35 3.87 5.46 8.13
N GLU A 36 2.72 6.04 8.40
CA GLU A 36 1.59 5.32 8.99
C GLU A 36 1.08 4.23 8.06
N ILE A 37 1.00 4.51 6.76
CA ILE A 37 0.62 3.51 5.75
C ILE A 37 1.58 2.32 5.79
N LYS A 38 2.88 2.57 5.87
CA LYS A 38 3.90 1.50 5.93
C LYS A 38 3.70 0.62 7.15
N GLU A 39 3.44 1.21 8.31
CA GLU A 39 3.20 0.44 9.53
C GLU A 39 1.92 -0.39 9.45
N LYS A 40 0.86 0.20 8.90
CA LYS A 40 -0.39 -0.52 8.72
C LYS A 40 -0.28 -1.66 7.71
N ILE A 41 0.54 -1.48 6.67
CA ILE A 41 0.81 -2.55 5.72
C ILE A 41 1.50 -3.71 6.41
N LYS A 42 2.49 -3.45 7.25
CA LYS A 42 3.18 -4.50 8.00
C LYS A 42 2.20 -5.32 8.83
N ASP A 43 1.31 -4.63 9.54
CA ASP A 43 0.30 -5.30 10.37
C ASP A 43 -0.68 -6.10 9.51
N ALA A 44 -1.12 -5.53 8.40
CA ALA A 44 -2.04 -6.21 7.51
C ALA A 44 -1.43 -7.48 6.89
N LEU A 45 -0.15 -7.42 6.54
CA LEU A 45 0.54 -8.59 5.98
C LEU A 45 0.65 -9.71 7.01
N LYS A 46 0.94 -9.38 8.27
CA LYS A 46 0.97 -10.37 9.34
C LYS A 46 -0.37 -11.04 9.53
N CYS A 47 -1.45 -10.28 9.40
CA CYS A 47 -2.81 -10.82 9.56
C CYS A 47 -3.26 -11.62 8.35
N HIS A 48 -2.84 -11.23 7.15
CA HIS A 48 -3.29 -11.88 5.92
C HIS A 48 -2.62 -13.22 5.67
N PHE A 49 -1.34 -13.34 5.99
CA PHE A 49 -0.57 -14.55 5.77
C PHE A 49 -0.42 -15.33 7.06
N ASP A 50 -0.83 -16.60 7.05
CA ASP A 50 -0.79 -17.46 8.23
C ASP A 50 0.64 -17.83 8.62
N LYS A 51 1.49 -18.01 7.63
CA LYS A 51 2.88 -18.42 7.84
C LYS A 51 3.82 -17.26 7.60
N LYS A 52 4.74 -17.06 8.51
CA LYS A 52 5.74 -16.01 8.41
C LYS A 52 6.54 -16.09 7.11
N GLU A 53 6.84 -17.29 6.65
CA GLU A 53 7.61 -17.50 5.44
C GLU A 53 6.85 -17.14 4.16
N ASP A 54 5.53 -17.01 4.24
CA ASP A 54 4.70 -16.62 3.11
C ASP A 54 4.56 -15.10 2.99
N ILE A 55 4.97 -14.36 4.02
CA ILE A 55 4.92 -12.91 3.99
C ILE A 55 5.94 -12.39 2.98
N PRO A 56 5.53 -11.54 2.03
CA PRO A 56 6.48 -10.96 1.08
C PRO A 56 7.60 -10.20 1.79
N GLN A 57 8.82 -10.38 1.33
CA GLN A 57 10.00 -9.73 1.90
C GLN A 57 10.16 -8.30 1.45
N VAL A 58 9.61 -7.97 0.29
CA VAL A 58 9.70 -6.63 -0.30
C VAL A 58 8.30 -6.09 -0.52
N VAL A 59 8.05 -4.89 -0.02
CA VAL A 59 6.80 -4.17 -0.24
C VAL A 59 7.14 -2.96 -1.10
N ARG A 60 6.52 -2.91 -2.27
CA ARG A 60 6.72 -1.82 -3.21
C ARG A 60 5.51 -0.91 -3.20
N LEU A 61 5.72 0.38 -2.96
CA LEU A 61 4.65 1.36 -2.96
C LEU A 61 4.68 2.13 -4.28
N HIS A 62 3.60 2.04 -5.04
CA HIS A 62 3.39 2.88 -6.22
C HIS A 62 2.52 4.04 -5.80
N ILE A 63 3.12 5.22 -5.65
CA ILE A 63 2.41 6.40 -5.18
C ILE A 63 1.89 7.15 -6.38
N VAL A 64 0.57 7.30 -6.44
CA VAL A 64 -0.10 7.98 -7.55
C VAL A 64 -0.41 9.39 -7.13
N LYS A 65 0.03 10.35 -7.93
CA LYS A 65 -0.32 11.77 -7.75
C LYS A 65 -1.23 12.21 -8.86
N GLU A 66 -2.29 12.89 -8.47
CA GLU A 66 -3.22 13.48 -9.41
C GLU A 66 -2.91 14.96 -9.55
N GLU A 67 -2.87 15.43 -10.78
CA GLU A 67 -2.60 16.83 -11.08
C GLU A 67 -3.68 17.33 -12.03
N MET A 68 -4.23 18.49 -11.72
CA MET A 68 -5.28 19.09 -12.53
C MET A 68 -4.87 20.49 -12.97
N PHE A 69 -5.21 20.82 -14.20
CA PHE A 69 -5.04 22.18 -14.69
C PHE A 69 -6.20 22.52 -15.62
N ALA A 70 -6.49 23.80 -15.75
CA ALA A 70 -7.58 24.26 -16.60
C ALA A 70 -7.20 24.15 -18.07
N TYR A 71 -8.09 23.59 -18.87
CA TYR A 71 -7.86 23.44 -20.31
C TYR A 71 -7.82 24.78 -21.01
N ALA A 72 -8.69 25.67 -20.68
CA ALA A 72 -8.82 26.97 -21.33
C ALA A 72 -7.79 27.95 -20.76
#